data_12e0e11d70d39e181f795f77c5c97e05
#
_entry.id   12e0e11d70d39e181f795f77c5c97e05
#
_cell.length_a   1.000
_cell.length_b   1.000
_cell.length_c   1.000
_cell.angle_alpha   90.00
_cell.angle_beta   90.00
_cell.angle_gamma   90.00
#
_symmetry.space_group_name_H-M   'P 1'
#
loop_
_entity.id
_entity.type
_entity.pdbx_description
1 polymer ?
#
loop_
_entity_poly.entity_id
_entity_poly.type
_entity_poly.pdbx_seq_one_letter_code
_entity_poly.pdbx_strand_id
1 'polypeptide(L)'
;LLGVGIWTSFVVFTDFMERTIYEESTAHLTEIYHQANQTLYNKVSLNWGVMRMWAPYLESAQSDADVCSFLAQAKEEYHFTDFFFVSRDGSYITLDGERGYLDLGRMLSQLILEQQPIVANSVVPDKPEIMVFAVPTEKGSYQGFDYEAIAVTYNNRDLVDSLKISAFEGHGSTFAVLPDGRVV
;
A
#
# COMPACT_ATOMS: atom_id res chain seq x y z
N LEU A 1 -43.90 -34.02 -31.72
CA LEU A 1 -44.28 -32.77 -31.04
C LEU A 1 -43.74 -32.71 -29.60
N LEU A 2 -43.81 -33.74 -28.77
CA LEU A 2 -43.31 -33.78 -27.40
C LEU A 2 -41.78 -33.59 -27.31
N GLY A 3 -41.00 -34.18 -28.22
CA GLY A 3 -39.52 -34.04 -28.22
C GLY A 3 -39.02 -32.61 -28.50
N VAL A 4 -39.70 -31.85 -29.36
CA VAL A 4 -39.32 -30.47 -29.67
C VAL A 4 -39.59 -29.57 -28.48
N GLY A 5 -40.69 -29.78 -27.74
CA GLY A 5 -40.99 -28.97 -26.55
C GLY A 5 -40.01 -29.19 -25.44
N ILE A 6 -39.53 -30.39 -25.22
CA ILE A 6 -38.51 -30.71 -24.19
C ILE A 6 -37.17 -30.06 -24.58
N TRP A 7 -36.78 -30.15 -25.86
CA TRP A 7 -35.51 -29.58 -26.31
C TRP A 7 -35.48 -28.07 -26.23
N THR A 8 -36.55 -27.39 -26.64
CA THR A 8 -36.69 -25.93 -26.52
C THR A 8 -36.66 -25.49 -25.05
N SER A 9 -37.34 -26.20 -24.16
CA SER A 9 -37.31 -25.90 -22.72
C SER A 9 -35.89 -26.05 -22.13
N PHE A 10 -35.16 -27.07 -22.57
CA PHE A 10 -33.79 -27.29 -22.11
C PHE A 10 -32.84 -26.19 -22.57
N VAL A 11 -32.92 -25.78 -23.83
CA VAL A 11 -32.10 -24.69 -24.38
C VAL A 11 -32.37 -23.35 -23.64
N VAL A 12 -33.66 -23.04 -23.47
CA VAL A 12 -34.06 -21.81 -22.73
C VAL A 12 -33.58 -21.83 -21.27
N PHE A 13 -33.71 -23.02 -20.63
CA PHE A 13 -33.24 -23.17 -19.25
C PHE A 13 -31.71 -23.02 -19.14
N THR A 14 -30.97 -23.64 -20.07
CA THR A 14 -29.50 -23.53 -20.09
C THR A 14 -29.04 -22.07 -20.29
N ASP A 15 -29.62 -21.35 -21.26
CA ASP A 15 -29.31 -19.94 -21.53
C ASP A 15 -29.66 -19.06 -20.32
N PHE A 16 -30.80 -19.30 -19.71
CA PHE A 16 -31.19 -18.60 -18.47
C PHE A 16 -30.22 -18.86 -17.32
N MET A 17 -29.83 -20.11 -17.10
CA MET A 17 -28.88 -20.48 -16.07
C MET A 17 -27.49 -19.89 -16.29
N GLU A 18 -26.96 -19.95 -17.51
CA GLU A 18 -25.68 -19.35 -17.88
C GLU A 18 -25.69 -17.85 -17.62
N ARG A 19 -26.73 -17.15 -18.04
CA ARG A 19 -26.87 -15.73 -17.83
C ARG A 19 -26.97 -15.36 -16.34
N THR A 20 -27.76 -16.09 -15.57
CA THR A 20 -27.94 -15.86 -14.14
C THR A 20 -26.62 -16.08 -13.40
N ILE A 21 -25.90 -17.18 -13.69
CA ILE A 21 -24.61 -17.47 -13.09
C ILE A 21 -23.59 -16.39 -13.45
N TYR A 22 -23.58 -15.93 -14.69
CA TYR A 22 -22.67 -14.86 -15.12
C TYR A 22 -22.97 -13.53 -14.42
N GLU A 23 -24.24 -13.12 -14.35
CA GLU A 23 -24.65 -11.88 -13.69
C GLU A 23 -24.33 -11.93 -12.17
N GLU A 24 -24.63 -13.04 -11.51
CA GLU A 24 -24.35 -13.25 -10.09
C GLU A 24 -22.83 -13.27 -9.81
N SER A 25 -22.06 -13.99 -10.63
CA SER A 25 -20.60 -14.03 -10.49
C SER A 25 -19.97 -12.66 -10.70
N THR A 26 -20.44 -11.89 -11.68
CA THR A 26 -19.94 -10.54 -11.93
C THR A 26 -20.27 -9.58 -10.80
N ALA A 27 -21.48 -9.66 -10.27
CA ALA A 27 -21.89 -8.85 -9.11
C ALA A 27 -21.04 -9.18 -7.88
N HIS A 28 -20.78 -10.45 -7.64
CA HIS A 28 -19.96 -10.91 -6.51
C HIS A 28 -18.50 -10.50 -6.65
N LEU A 29 -17.91 -10.61 -7.85
CA LEU A 29 -16.56 -10.12 -8.14
C LEU A 29 -16.45 -8.60 -7.95
N THR A 30 -17.46 -7.85 -8.36
CA THR A 30 -17.51 -6.40 -8.18
C THR A 30 -17.55 -6.03 -6.69
N GLU A 31 -18.32 -6.74 -5.90
CA GLU A 31 -18.38 -6.53 -4.44
C GLU A 31 -17.03 -6.82 -3.78
N ILE A 32 -16.38 -7.93 -4.12
CA ILE A 32 -15.05 -8.28 -3.63
C ILE A 32 -14.03 -7.20 -4.00
N TYR A 33 -14.06 -6.70 -5.24
CA TYR A 33 -13.20 -5.61 -5.68
C TYR A 33 -13.40 -4.33 -4.85
N HIS A 34 -14.64 -3.95 -4.59
CA HIS A 34 -14.94 -2.78 -3.77
C HIS A 34 -14.44 -2.94 -2.33
N GLN A 35 -14.65 -4.10 -1.72
CA GLN A 35 -14.16 -4.40 -0.38
C GLN A 35 -12.63 -4.39 -0.30
N ALA A 36 -11.94 -4.98 -1.29
CA ALA A 36 -10.49 -4.97 -1.37
C ALA A 36 -9.95 -3.56 -1.50
N ASN A 37 -10.52 -2.77 -2.41
CA ASN A 37 -10.11 -1.39 -2.64
C ASN A 37 -10.33 -0.52 -1.41
N GLN A 38 -11.46 -0.67 -0.73
CA GLN A 38 -11.76 0.06 0.51
C GLN A 38 -10.80 -0.33 1.64
N THR A 39 -10.49 -1.61 1.78
CA THR A 39 -9.53 -2.10 2.78
C THR A 39 -8.14 -1.54 2.53
N LEU A 40 -7.68 -1.54 1.27
CA LEU A 40 -6.40 -0.95 0.88
C LEU A 40 -6.37 0.55 1.18
N TYR A 41 -7.40 1.27 0.76
CA TYR A 41 -7.51 2.71 1.00
C TYR A 41 -7.47 3.05 2.49
N ASN A 42 -8.22 2.31 3.30
CA ASN A 42 -8.24 2.51 4.75
C ASN A 42 -6.87 2.24 5.37
N LYS A 43 -6.16 1.19 4.94
CA LYS A 43 -4.81 0.87 5.42
C LYS A 43 -3.80 1.96 5.06
N VAL A 44 -3.83 2.43 3.81
CA VAL A 44 -2.98 3.52 3.34
C VAL A 44 -3.25 4.80 4.14
N SER A 45 -4.52 5.17 4.29
CA SER A 45 -4.93 6.38 5.02
C SER A 45 -4.57 6.31 6.50
N LEU A 46 -4.69 5.13 7.12
CA LEU A 46 -4.29 4.91 8.50
C LEU A 46 -2.78 5.11 8.67
N ASN A 47 -1.95 4.50 7.81
CA ASN A 47 -0.50 4.66 7.87
C ASN A 47 -0.09 6.13 7.72
N TRP A 48 -0.65 6.86 6.76
CA TRP A 48 -0.38 8.28 6.62
C TRP A 48 -0.85 9.11 7.83
N GLY A 49 -1.99 8.76 8.41
CA GLY A 49 -2.51 9.41 9.62
C GLY A 49 -1.56 9.25 10.81
N VAL A 50 -1.07 8.03 11.03
CA VAL A 50 -0.11 7.71 12.08
C VAL A 50 1.21 8.46 11.86
N MET A 51 1.76 8.41 10.64
CA MET A 51 3.01 9.11 10.33
C MET A 51 2.90 10.63 10.51
N ARG A 52 1.76 11.23 10.14
CA ARG A 52 1.52 12.66 10.39
C ARG A 52 1.46 13.01 11.88
N MET A 53 1.03 12.08 12.73
CA MET A 53 1.10 12.30 14.19
C MET A 53 2.54 12.23 14.72
N TRP A 54 3.44 11.49 14.07
CA TRP A 54 4.84 11.43 14.45
C TRP A 54 5.62 12.69 14.08
N ALA A 55 5.27 13.35 12.95
CA ALA A 55 6.01 14.49 12.43
C ALA A 55 6.23 15.59 13.48
N PRO A 56 5.20 16.12 14.21
CA PRO A 56 5.40 17.11 15.25
C PRO A 56 6.27 16.63 16.43
N TYR A 57 6.21 15.33 16.73
CA TYR A 57 7.08 14.76 17.78
C TYR A 57 8.54 14.76 17.34
N LEU A 58 8.82 14.35 16.10
CA LEU A 58 10.18 14.34 15.55
C LEU A 58 10.78 15.73 15.46
N GLU A 59 9.96 16.74 15.12
CA GLU A 59 10.38 18.16 15.08
C GLU A 59 10.68 18.72 16.47
N SER A 60 9.99 18.26 17.51
CA SER A 60 10.16 18.72 18.89
C SER A 60 11.18 17.92 19.71
N ALA A 61 11.69 16.82 19.15
CA ALA A 61 12.63 15.94 19.84
C ALA A 61 13.94 16.69 20.19
N GLN A 62 14.43 16.49 21.41
CA GLN A 62 15.60 17.20 21.92
C GLN A 62 16.92 16.54 21.51
N SER A 63 16.88 15.28 21.11
CA SER A 63 18.05 14.53 20.69
C SER A 63 17.72 13.42 19.67
N ASP A 64 18.70 13.03 18.86
CA ASP A 64 18.59 11.89 17.96
C ASP A 64 18.31 10.57 18.72
N ALA A 65 18.76 10.45 19.96
CA ALA A 65 18.50 9.30 20.82
C ALA A 65 17.01 9.16 21.20
N ASP A 66 16.33 10.28 21.46
CA ASP A 66 14.89 10.30 21.74
C ASP A 66 14.10 9.89 20.49
N VAL A 67 14.49 10.42 19.33
CA VAL A 67 13.92 10.04 18.03
C VAL A 67 14.08 8.54 17.78
N CYS A 68 15.28 8.02 17.94
CA CYS A 68 15.58 6.61 17.73
C CYS A 68 14.75 5.71 18.67
N SER A 69 14.67 6.06 19.97
CA SER A 69 13.89 5.31 20.96
C SER A 69 12.39 5.30 20.62
N PHE A 70 11.83 6.44 20.25
CA PHE A 70 10.43 6.57 19.87
C PHE A 70 10.11 5.73 18.61
N LEU A 71 10.93 5.86 17.57
CA LEU A 71 10.70 5.16 16.32
C LEU A 71 10.97 3.64 16.43
N ALA A 72 11.87 3.21 17.30
CA ALA A 72 12.06 1.80 17.61
C ALA A 72 10.79 1.20 18.25
N GLN A 73 10.17 1.92 19.19
CA GLN A 73 8.89 1.50 19.78
C GLN A 73 7.75 1.50 18.72
N ALA A 74 7.68 2.54 17.88
CA ALA A 74 6.70 2.63 16.80
C ALA A 74 6.86 1.48 15.80
N LYS A 75 8.09 1.06 15.50
CA LYS A 75 8.37 -0.08 14.61
C LYS A 75 7.76 -1.37 15.13
N GLU A 76 7.87 -1.64 16.43
CA GLU A 76 7.26 -2.81 17.07
C GLU A 76 5.73 -2.74 17.05
N GLU A 77 5.15 -1.57 17.28
CA GLU A 77 3.70 -1.38 17.38
C GLU A 77 3.02 -1.43 15.98
N TYR A 78 3.62 -0.81 14.99
CA TYR A 78 3.03 -0.67 13.64
C TYR A 78 3.60 -1.66 12.62
N HIS A 79 4.57 -2.49 13.01
CA HIS A 79 5.15 -3.58 12.21
C HIS A 79 5.71 -3.15 10.84
N PHE A 80 6.28 -1.94 10.76
CA PHE A 80 7.00 -1.54 9.55
C PHE A 80 8.44 -2.10 9.55
N THR A 81 9.00 -2.29 8.37
CA THR A 81 10.34 -2.89 8.19
C THR A 81 11.44 -1.89 8.53
N ASP A 82 11.38 -0.72 7.91
CA ASP A 82 12.39 0.35 8.07
C ASP A 82 11.72 1.72 8.13
N PHE A 83 12.45 2.70 8.69
CA PHE A 83 12.06 4.10 8.72
C PHE A 83 13.13 4.94 8.00
N PHE A 84 12.68 5.87 7.17
CA PHE A 84 13.56 6.76 6.40
C PHE A 84 13.23 8.21 6.67
N PHE A 85 14.27 9.01 6.90
CA PHE A 85 14.22 10.46 6.76
C PHE A 85 14.62 10.80 5.33
N VAL A 86 13.75 11.48 4.58
CA VAL A 86 13.89 11.69 3.14
C VAL A 86 14.17 13.17 2.87
N SER A 87 15.26 13.44 2.17
CA SER A 87 15.65 14.78 1.75
C SER A 87 14.94 15.18 0.45
N ARG A 88 15.06 16.46 0.11
CA ARG A 88 14.45 17.07 -1.07
C ARG A 88 14.86 16.45 -2.40
N ASP A 89 16.04 15.89 -2.47
CA ASP A 89 16.58 15.24 -3.68
C ASP A 89 16.22 13.76 -3.79
N GLY A 90 15.54 13.19 -2.79
CA GLY A 90 15.19 11.76 -2.74
C GLY A 90 16.24 10.90 -2.03
N SER A 91 17.35 11.48 -1.56
CA SER A 91 18.26 10.77 -0.66
C SER A 91 17.58 10.53 0.68
N TYR A 92 17.99 9.48 1.37
CA TYR A 92 17.46 9.15 2.69
C TYR A 92 18.54 8.69 3.66
N ILE A 93 18.22 8.76 4.95
CA ILE A 93 18.95 8.11 6.04
C ILE A 93 17.99 7.24 6.86
N THR A 94 18.43 6.06 7.26
CA THR A 94 17.70 5.16 8.18
C THR A 94 17.97 5.52 9.63
N LEU A 95 17.25 4.87 10.56
CA LEU A 95 17.52 5.02 12.00
C LEU A 95 18.93 4.58 12.38
N ASP A 96 19.47 3.58 11.71
CA ASP A 96 20.82 3.05 11.94
C ASP A 96 21.92 3.86 11.25
N GLY A 97 21.56 4.94 10.58
CA GLY A 97 22.50 5.83 9.89
C GLY A 97 22.89 5.38 8.47
N GLU A 98 22.28 4.33 7.95
CA GLU A 98 22.49 3.92 6.56
C GLU A 98 21.90 4.96 5.60
N ARG A 99 22.61 5.28 4.53
CA ARG A 99 22.20 6.25 3.54
C ARG A 99 21.93 5.59 2.20
N GLY A 100 20.92 6.08 1.50
CA GLY A 100 20.55 5.61 0.18
C GLY A 100 19.76 6.64 -0.60
N TYR A 101 19.13 6.17 -1.67
CA TYR A 101 18.33 6.99 -2.58
C TYR A 101 17.04 6.27 -2.93
N LEU A 102 15.92 6.99 -2.95
CA LEU A 102 14.62 6.51 -3.39
C LEU A 102 14.38 6.95 -4.85
N ASP A 103 14.20 5.99 -5.75
CA ASP A 103 13.82 6.28 -7.13
C ASP A 103 12.32 6.57 -7.24
N LEU A 104 11.92 7.70 -6.73
CA LEU A 104 10.53 8.15 -6.70
C LEU A 104 10.06 8.80 -8.01
N GLY A 105 10.95 9.17 -8.90
CA GLY A 105 10.60 9.84 -10.15
C GLY A 105 9.68 11.05 -9.91
N ARG A 106 8.50 11.06 -10.54
CA ARG A 106 7.52 12.15 -10.40
C ARG A 106 6.91 12.25 -9.00
N MET A 107 6.87 11.15 -8.24
CA MET A 107 6.30 11.15 -6.88
C MET A 107 7.13 11.98 -5.91
N LEU A 108 8.42 12.21 -6.18
CA LEU A 108 9.23 13.11 -5.37
C LEU A 108 8.69 14.54 -5.40
N SER A 109 8.27 15.02 -6.56
CA SER A 109 7.64 16.35 -6.69
C SER A 109 6.30 16.41 -5.93
N GLN A 110 5.49 15.36 -6.01
CA GLN A 110 4.24 15.27 -5.23
C GLN A 110 4.52 15.33 -3.73
N LEU A 111 5.49 14.55 -3.25
CA LEU A 111 5.83 14.49 -1.84
C LEU A 111 6.38 15.83 -1.32
N ILE A 112 7.36 16.41 -2.01
CA ILE A 112 8.14 17.55 -1.53
C ILE A 112 7.53 18.89 -1.93
N LEU A 113 7.10 19.06 -3.20
CA LEU A 113 6.62 20.36 -3.70
C LEU A 113 5.12 20.53 -3.50
N GLU A 114 4.34 19.48 -3.75
CA GLU A 114 2.88 19.52 -3.60
C GLU A 114 2.43 19.19 -2.17
N GLN A 115 3.36 18.76 -1.30
CA GLN A 115 3.12 18.40 0.09
C GLN A 115 2.02 17.31 0.24
N GLN A 116 2.03 16.35 -0.68
CA GLN A 116 1.08 15.25 -0.71
C GLN A 116 1.74 13.93 -0.28
N PRO A 117 1.06 13.12 0.53
CA PRO A 117 1.55 11.80 0.89
C PRO A 117 1.55 10.88 -0.32
N ILE A 118 2.51 9.98 -0.39
CA ILE A 118 2.66 9.04 -1.49
C ILE A 118 2.77 7.59 -1.00
N VAL A 119 2.43 6.67 -1.89
CA VAL A 119 2.76 5.24 -1.78
C VAL A 119 3.49 4.84 -3.03
N ALA A 120 4.64 4.20 -2.86
CA ALA A 120 5.47 3.76 -3.97
C ALA A 120 5.97 2.34 -3.74
N ASN A 121 6.11 1.57 -4.81
CA ASN A 121 6.65 0.22 -4.77
C ASN A 121 7.92 0.13 -5.61
N SER A 122 8.85 -0.75 -5.19
CA SER A 122 10.10 -1.00 -5.90
C SER A 122 10.97 0.25 -6.14
N VAL A 123 10.89 1.23 -5.25
CA VAL A 123 11.65 2.49 -5.34
C VAL A 123 12.95 2.49 -4.54
N VAL A 124 13.17 1.47 -3.72
CA VAL A 124 14.43 1.25 -3.02
C VAL A 124 15.29 0.35 -3.90
N PRO A 125 16.45 0.82 -4.39
CA PRO A 125 17.38 -0.02 -5.16
C PRO A 125 17.71 -1.29 -4.37
N ASP A 126 17.84 -2.41 -5.08
CA ASP A 126 18.16 -3.73 -4.51
C ASP A 126 17.11 -4.36 -3.56
N LYS A 127 15.98 -3.68 -3.32
CA LYS A 127 14.86 -4.17 -2.50
C LYS A 127 13.51 -4.00 -3.25
N PRO A 128 13.27 -4.72 -4.34
CA PRO A 128 12.07 -4.53 -5.18
C PRO A 128 10.76 -4.95 -4.50
N GLU A 129 10.84 -5.79 -3.46
CA GLU A 129 9.68 -6.28 -2.69
C GLU A 129 9.22 -5.33 -1.57
N ILE A 130 9.74 -4.11 -1.52
CA ILE A 130 9.42 -3.16 -0.47
C ILE A 130 8.46 -2.09 -1.00
N MET A 131 7.38 -1.89 -0.26
CA MET A 131 6.46 -0.75 -0.44
C MET A 131 6.82 0.37 0.53
N VAL A 132 6.90 1.58 0.01
CA VAL A 132 7.24 2.80 0.76
C VAL A 132 6.00 3.66 0.90
N PHE A 133 5.66 4.03 2.13
CA PHE A 133 4.68 5.05 2.47
C PHE A 133 5.41 6.28 2.94
N ALA A 134 5.19 7.42 2.33
CA ALA A 134 5.85 8.66 2.72
C ALA A 134 4.86 9.79 2.93
N VAL A 135 5.18 10.64 3.91
CA VAL A 135 4.45 11.88 4.19
C VAL A 135 5.41 13.05 4.26
N PRO A 136 5.02 14.22 3.75
CA PRO A 136 5.82 15.43 3.91
C PRO A 136 5.83 15.87 5.37
N THR A 137 6.92 16.53 5.80
CA THR A 137 7.08 17.14 7.10
C THR A 137 7.64 18.55 6.93
N GLU A 138 7.65 19.33 8.00
CA GLU A 138 8.52 20.50 8.05
C GLU A 138 9.99 20.07 7.98
N LYS A 139 10.87 21.01 7.67
CA LYS A 139 12.30 20.75 7.63
C LYS A 139 12.80 20.33 9.00
N GLY A 140 13.45 19.19 9.05
CA GLY A 140 14.12 18.67 10.23
C GLY A 140 15.54 18.22 9.93
N SER A 141 16.26 17.84 10.97
CA SER A 141 17.60 17.25 10.83
C SER A 141 17.72 16.03 11.77
N TYR A 142 18.28 14.94 11.25
CA TYR A 142 18.58 13.73 12.01
C TYR A 142 20.00 13.28 11.69
N GLN A 143 20.86 13.13 12.69
CA GLN A 143 22.28 12.81 12.54
C GLN A 143 23.02 13.70 11.54
N GLY A 144 22.68 15.01 11.51
CA GLY A 144 23.24 15.95 10.54
C GLY A 144 22.76 15.77 9.10
N PHE A 145 21.68 15.03 8.89
CA PHE A 145 21.01 14.87 7.62
C PHE A 145 19.70 15.65 7.59
N ASP A 146 19.60 16.62 6.69
CA ASP A 146 18.41 17.46 6.54
C ASP A 146 17.32 16.72 5.75
N TYR A 147 16.09 16.69 6.28
CA TYR A 147 14.96 16.02 5.65
C TYR A 147 13.74 16.94 5.52
N GLU A 148 12.88 16.66 4.56
CA GLU A 148 11.61 17.35 4.30
C GLU A 148 10.43 16.35 4.22
N ALA A 149 10.69 15.06 4.39
CA ALA A 149 9.68 14.01 4.47
C ALA A 149 10.16 12.85 5.32
N ILE A 150 9.21 12.06 5.83
CA ILE A 150 9.47 10.80 6.50
C ILE A 150 8.80 9.66 5.73
N ALA A 151 9.39 8.49 5.76
CA ALA A 151 8.84 7.32 5.12
C ALA A 151 8.98 6.07 6.00
N VAL A 152 8.02 5.17 5.88
CA VAL A 152 8.08 3.80 6.42
C VAL A 152 8.00 2.79 5.29
N THR A 153 8.59 1.63 5.50
CA THR A 153 8.57 0.55 4.53
C THR A 153 7.85 -0.67 5.08
N TYR A 154 7.16 -1.37 4.19
CA TYR A 154 6.55 -2.66 4.47
C TYR A 154 6.99 -3.67 3.42
N ASN A 155 7.12 -4.93 3.81
CA ASN A 155 7.29 -6.00 2.84
C ASN A 155 5.98 -6.18 2.06
N ASN A 156 6.06 -6.32 0.74
CA ASN A 156 4.89 -6.52 -0.12
C ASN A 156 4.07 -7.74 0.30
N ARG A 157 4.71 -8.82 0.75
CA ARG A 157 4.01 -10.03 1.20
C ARG A 157 3.12 -9.74 2.42
N ASP A 158 3.62 -9.03 3.40
CA ASP A 158 2.87 -8.73 4.62
C ASP A 158 1.67 -7.85 4.32
N LEU A 159 1.82 -6.92 3.37
CA LEU A 159 0.72 -6.09 2.90
C LEU A 159 -0.31 -6.93 2.13
N VAL A 160 0.12 -7.74 1.16
CA VAL A 160 -0.77 -8.62 0.39
C VAL A 160 -1.48 -9.62 1.30
N ASP A 161 -0.80 -10.21 2.28
CA ASP A 161 -1.40 -11.11 3.25
C ASP A 161 -2.48 -10.41 4.10
N SER A 162 -2.29 -9.14 4.40
CA SER A 162 -3.30 -8.32 5.09
C SER A 162 -4.51 -7.96 4.22
N LEU A 163 -4.38 -8.07 2.90
CA LEU A 163 -5.42 -7.82 1.91
C LEU A 163 -6.08 -9.11 1.40
N LYS A 164 -5.64 -10.27 1.88
CA LYS A 164 -6.26 -11.55 1.50
C LYS A 164 -7.74 -11.54 1.87
N ILE A 165 -8.57 -11.40 0.85
CA ILE A 165 -10.00 -11.58 0.97
C ILE A 165 -10.28 -13.03 0.66
N SER A 166 -10.96 -13.70 1.59
CA SER A 166 -11.42 -15.08 1.39
C SER A 166 -12.58 -15.05 0.38
N ALA A 167 -12.25 -15.11 -0.90
CA ALA A 167 -13.21 -15.20 -1.98
C ALA A 167 -13.42 -16.68 -2.34
N PHE A 168 -14.65 -17.06 -2.70
CA PHE A 168 -15.01 -18.39 -3.19
C PHE A 168 -14.57 -19.53 -2.24
N GLU A 169 -14.86 -19.41 -0.94
CA GLU A 169 -14.53 -20.42 0.07
C GLU A 169 -13.02 -20.78 0.12
N GLY A 170 -12.15 -19.83 -0.19
CA GLY A 170 -10.70 -20.03 -0.22
C GLY A 170 -10.12 -20.52 -1.55
N HIS A 171 -10.94 -20.66 -2.59
CA HIS A 171 -10.49 -21.06 -3.93
C HIS A 171 -10.14 -19.87 -4.84
N GLY A 172 -10.34 -18.63 -4.38
CA GLY A 172 -9.95 -17.40 -5.10
C GLY A 172 -8.60 -16.86 -4.62
N SER A 173 -7.81 -16.30 -5.53
CA SER A 173 -6.60 -15.56 -5.21
C SER A 173 -6.80 -14.09 -5.55
N THR A 174 -6.43 -13.21 -4.61
CA THR A 174 -6.43 -11.76 -4.82
C THR A 174 -4.98 -11.31 -5.01
N PHE A 175 -4.72 -10.49 -6.00
CA PHE A 175 -3.42 -9.86 -6.21
C PHE A 175 -3.63 -8.41 -6.63
N ALA A 176 -2.69 -7.56 -6.22
CA ALA A 176 -2.67 -6.18 -6.65
C ALA A 176 -1.87 -6.04 -7.95
N VAL A 177 -2.38 -5.24 -8.87
CA VAL A 177 -1.68 -4.92 -10.12
C VAL A 177 -1.39 -3.43 -10.13
N LEU A 178 -0.13 -3.09 -10.31
CA LEU A 178 0.30 -1.71 -10.47
C LEU A 178 -0.16 -1.14 -11.83
N PRO A 179 -0.23 0.19 -12.00
CA PRO A 179 -0.61 0.80 -13.27
C PRO A 179 0.27 0.41 -14.46
N ASP A 180 1.49 -0.06 -14.21
CA ASP A 180 2.43 -0.57 -15.22
C ASP A 180 2.23 -2.06 -15.54
N GLY A 181 1.22 -2.72 -14.92
CA GLY A 181 0.87 -4.12 -15.15
C GLY A 181 1.66 -5.13 -14.29
N ARG A 182 2.56 -4.69 -13.43
CA ARG A 182 3.26 -5.60 -12.50
C ARG A 182 2.32 -6.07 -11.39
N VAL A 183 2.40 -7.35 -11.08
CA VAL A 183 1.68 -7.97 -9.95
C VAL A 183 2.52 -7.81 -8.69
N VAL A 184 1.86 -7.42 -7.60
CA VAL A 184 2.45 -7.27 -6.26
C VAL A 184 2.00 -8.42 -5.37
#